data_11a08b5ca38408ee4a4d363e025c7107
#
_entry.id   11a08b5ca38408ee4a4d363e025c7107
#
_cell.length_a   1.000
_cell.length_b   1.000
_cell.length_c   1.000
_cell.angle_alpha   90.00
_cell.angle_beta   90.00
_cell.angle_gamma   90.00
#
_symmetry.space_group_name_H-M   'P 1'
#
loop_
_entity.id
_entity.type
_entity.pdbx_description
1 polymer ?
#
loop_
_entity_poly.entity_id
_entity_poly.type
_entity_poly.pdbx_seq_one_letter_code
_entity_poly.pdbx_strand_id
1 'polypeptide(L)'
;MELTIKAGVLSALTNLSGKKDIRYYLNGVLVEVKDNALRLVATDGRVMGIYQQELEEPCEAMRLVIPNEVIAKLDKKTTNRLVCDQDQWRADNINFAPIDGQYPDYMRVLPAKISGEVAQFNPDFIARFAKVAKALGSKFAMPVISHNGTSGALVNIGMPLNFVGIMMPMRTDSAMTSVPVWLKPAIAENA
;
A
#
# COMPACT_ATOMS: atom_id res chain seq x y z
N MET A 1 -2.66 -1.45 26.97
CA MET A 1 -2.60 -2.28 25.75
C MET A 1 -1.28 -2.01 25.04
N GLU A 2 -0.62 -3.04 24.52
CA GLU A 2 0.65 -2.91 23.81
C GLU A 2 0.64 -3.80 22.55
N LEU A 3 1.18 -3.29 21.45
CA LEU A 3 1.34 -3.99 20.17
C LEU A 3 2.75 -3.78 19.64
N THR A 4 3.33 -4.84 19.06
CA THR A 4 4.63 -4.78 18.38
C THR A 4 4.42 -4.85 16.87
N ILE A 5 4.93 -3.87 16.15
CA ILE A 5 4.87 -3.78 14.68
C ILE A 5 6.27 -4.04 14.12
N LYS A 6 6.39 -4.95 13.15
CA LYS A 6 7.67 -5.31 12.54
C LYS A 6 8.39 -4.10 11.97
N ALA A 7 9.72 -4.12 12.05
CA ALA A 7 10.59 -3.06 11.57
C ALA A 7 10.30 -2.67 10.11
N GLY A 8 10.27 -1.38 9.84
CA GLY A 8 10.11 -0.83 8.50
C GLY A 8 8.69 -0.85 7.93
N VAL A 9 7.75 -1.61 8.51
CA VAL A 9 6.40 -1.79 7.93
C VAL A 9 5.62 -0.49 7.87
N LEU A 10 5.53 0.25 8.99
CA LEU A 10 4.84 1.55 9.02
C LEU A 10 5.44 2.50 7.98
N SER A 11 6.76 2.65 7.98
CA SER A 11 7.46 3.52 7.01
C SER A 11 7.28 3.08 5.56
N ALA A 12 7.25 1.77 5.29
CA ALA A 12 6.99 1.25 3.95
C ALA A 12 5.61 1.66 3.47
N LEU A 13 4.58 1.45 4.31
CA LEU A 13 3.18 1.75 3.99
C LEU A 13 2.92 3.24 3.77
N THR A 14 3.66 4.16 4.39
CA THR A 14 3.51 5.60 4.12
C THR A 14 3.79 5.98 2.66
N ASN A 15 4.46 5.12 1.88
CA ASN A 15 4.59 5.33 0.43
C ASN A 15 3.26 5.19 -0.31
N LEU A 16 2.27 4.54 0.28
CA LEU A 16 0.95 4.31 -0.30
C LEU A 16 -0.16 5.16 0.32
N SER A 17 0.10 5.83 1.44
CA SER A 17 -0.85 6.74 2.09
C SER A 17 -1.02 8.06 1.35
N GLY A 18 -2.08 8.80 1.68
CA GLY A 18 -2.27 10.19 1.27
C GLY A 18 -1.14 11.09 1.79
N LYS A 19 -0.84 12.15 1.03
CA LYS A 19 0.11 13.18 1.44
C LYS A 19 -0.56 14.53 1.30
N LYS A 20 -0.95 15.13 2.42
CA LYS A 20 -1.73 16.38 2.44
C LYS A 20 -3.04 16.26 1.64
N ASP A 21 -3.64 15.06 1.67
CA ASP A 21 -4.96 14.84 1.08
C ASP A 21 -6.01 15.55 1.91
N ILE A 22 -7.01 16.15 1.25
CA ILE A 22 -8.15 16.80 1.92
C ILE A 22 -8.97 15.79 2.75
N ARG A 23 -8.94 14.52 2.35
CA ARG A 23 -9.44 13.39 3.13
C ARG A 23 -8.39 13.04 4.19
N TYR A 24 -8.31 13.85 5.23
CA TYR A 24 -7.24 13.82 6.23
C TYR A 24 -7.02 12.43 6.86
N TYR A 25 -8.07 11.59 6.93
CA TYR A 25 -7.98 10.22 7.43
C TYR A 25 -7.13 9.29 6.54
N LEU A 26 -6.78 9.69 5.30
CA LEU A 26 -5.84 8.96 4.43
C LEU A 26 -4.38 9.37 4.65
N ASN A 27 -4.12 10.44 5.42
CA ASN A 27 -2.76 10.92 5.69
C ASN A 27 -2.05 10.15 6.82
N GLY A 28 -2.31 8.86 6.90
CA GLY A 28 -1.75 7.98 7.90
C GLY A 28 -1.83 6.51 7.51
N VAL A 29 -1.45 5.66 8.44
CA VAL A 29 -1.55 4.20 8.32
C VAL A 29 -2.59 3.72 9.32
N LEU A 30 -3.61 3.02 8.82
CA LEU A 30 -4.58 2.31 9.66
C LEU A 30 -3.89 1.14 10.35
N VAL A 31 -4.09 1.04 11.64
CA VAL A 31 -3.75 -0.11 12.48
C VAL A 31 -5.06 -0.74 12.91
N GLU A 32 -5.28 -1.99 12.55
CA GLU A 32 -6.50 -2.73 12.86
C GLU A 32 -6.13 -4.08 13.49
N VAL A 33 -6.65 -4.36 14.68
CA VAL A 33 -6.60 -5.67 15.31
C VAL A 33 -7.97 -6.31 15.17
N LYS A 34 -8.02 -7.43 14.49
CA LYS A 34 -9.24 -8.22 14.31
C LYS A 34 -8.89 -9.69 14.10
N ASP A 35 -9.68 -10.58 14.69
CA ASP A 35 -9.53 -12.04 14.55
C ASP A 35 -8.09 -12.52 14.87
N ASN A 36 -7.51 -12.00 15.95
CA ASN A 36 -6.14 -12.26 16.41
C ASN A 36 -5.05 -11.94 15.36
N ALA A 37 -5.33 -11.07 14.41
CA ALA A 37 -4.37 -10.60 13.42
C ALA A 37 -4.24 -9.06 13.48
N LEU A 38 -3.02 -8.58 13.33
CA LEU A 38 -2.73 -7.17 13.15
C LEU A 38 -2.64 -6.85 11.67
N ARG A 39 -3.51 -5.99 11.18
CA ARG A 39 -3.48 -5.45 9.82
C ARG A 39 -3.07 -3.99 9.82
N LEU A 40 -2.18 -3.67 8.92
CA LEU A 40 -1.72 -2.31 8.66
C LEU A 40 -2.10 -1.95 7.23
N VAL A 41 -2.87 -0.86 7.07
CA VAL A 41 -3.41 -0.48 5.76
C VAL A 41 -3.09 0.97 5.47
N ALA A 42 -2.62 1.24 4.27
CA ALA A 42 -2.43 2.60 3.76
C ALA A 42 -2.99 2.74 2.35
N THR A 43 -3.65 3.85 2.08
CA THR A 43 -4.20 4.17 0.75
C THR A 43 -4.26 5.68 0.53
N ASP A 44 -4.21 6.10 -0.73
CA ASP A 44 -4.55 7.45 -1.18
C ASP A 44 -5.83 7.47 -2.05
N GLY A 45 -6.53 6.33 -2.12
CA GLY A 45 -7.72 6.12 -2.94
C GLY A 45 -7.42 5.66 -4.38
N ARG A 46 -6.14 5.58 -4.80
CA ARG A 46 -5.70 5.07 -6.11
C ARG A 46 -4.81 3.85 -5.99
N VAL A 47 -4.01 3.82 -4.94
CA VAL A 47 -3.21 2.66 -4.56
C VAL A 47 -3.52 2.31 -3.12
N MET A 48 -3.35 1.04 -2.76
CA MET A 48 -3.51 0.56 -1.39
C MET A 48 -2.49 -0.53 -1.10
N GLY A 49 -1.98 -0.55 0.12
CA GLY A 49 -1.19 -1.66 0.64
C GLY A 49 -1.78 -2.16 1.93
N ILE A 50 -1.89 -3.47 2.04
CA ILE A 50 -2.32 -4.18 3.24
C ILE A 50 -1.17 -5.09 3.66
N TYR A 51 -0.73 -4.92 4.88
CA TYR A 51 0.25 -5.80 5.51
C TYR A 51 -0.41 -6.47 6.71
N GLN A 52 -0.24 -7.78 6.86
CA GLN A 52 -0.75 -8.53 7.99
C GLN A 52 0.39 -9.18 8.75
N GLN A 53 0.33 -9.19 10.06
CA GLN A 53 1.16 -10.02 10.92
C GLN A 53 0.29 -10.69 12.00
N GLU A 54 0.71 -11.85 12.45
CA GLU A 54 0.12 -12.51 13.59
C GLU A 54 0.51 -11.75 14.87
N LEU A 55 -0.38 -11.74 15.82
CA LEU A 55 -0.11 -11.21 17.15
C LEU A 55 0.61 -12.29 17.97
N GLU A 56 1.66 -11.89 18.70
CA GLU A 56 2.36 -12.78 19.63
C GLU A 56 1.50 -13.11 20.85
N GLU A 57 0.66 -12.15 21.26
CA GLU A 57 -0.31 -12.30 22.34
C GLU A 57 -1.69 -11.83 21.91
N PRO A 58 -2.78 -12.44 22.42
CA PRO A 58 -4.13 -11.98 22.15
C PRO A 58 -4.32 -10.52 22.56
N CYS A 59 -4.93 -9.74 21.68
CA CYS A 59 -5.23 -8.33 21.92
C CYS A 59 -6.69 -8.05 21.59
N GLU A 60 -7.31 -7.14 22.32
CA GLU A 60 -8.66 -6.68 22.04
C GLU A 60 -8.75 -6.07 20.64
N ALA A 61 -9.92 -6.24 20.02
CA ALA A 61 -10.18 -5.66 18.72
C ALA A 61 -10.08 -4.13 18.80
N MET A 62 -9.28 -3.55 17.91
CA MET A 62 -9.07 -2.10 17.87
C MET A 62 -8.88 -1.59 16.46
N ARG A 63 -9.09 -0.29 16.28
CA ARG A 63 -8.88 0.38 15.01
C ARG A 63 -8.49 1.83 15.26
N LEU A 64 -7.34 2.24 14.71
CA LEU A 64 -6.87 3.62 14.75
C LEU A 64 -6.00 3.96 13.55
N VAL A 65 -5.80 5.26 13.28
CA VAL A 65 -4.91 5.73 12.22
C VAL A 65 -3.74 6.48 12.82
N ILE A 66 -2.51 5.98 12.59
CA ILE A 66 -1.28 6.67 12.98
C ILE A 66 -0.94 7.72 11.92
N PRO A 67 -0.80 9.01 12.30
CA PRO A 67 -0.43 10.06 11.35
C PRO A 67 0.93 9.82 10.67
N ASN A 68 1.05 10.16 9.39
CA ASN A 68 2.32 10.05 8.65
C ASN A 68 3.47 10.83 9.31
N GLU A 69 3.18 11.96 9.94
CA GLU A 69 4.15 12.79 10.63
C GLU A 69 4.73 12.13 11.89
N VAL A 70 3.94 11.28 12.54
CA VAL A 70 4.38 10.44 13.67
C VAL A 70 5.29 9.34 13.14
N ILE A 71 4.82 8.60 12.12
CA ILE A 71 5.58 7.50 11.51
C ILE A 71 6.93 7.98 10.95
N ALA A 72 7.00 9.20 10.43
CA ALA A 72 8.23 9.77 9.91
C ALA A 72 9.34 9.94 10.96
N LYS A 73 8.97 10.01 12.24
CA LYS A 73 9.89 10.16 13.38
C LYS A 73 10.32 8.83 14.00
N LEU A 74 9.65 7.73 13.65
CA LEU A 74 9.96 6.39 14.17
C LEU A 74 11.23 5.82 13.52
N ASP A 75 11.94 4.98 14.27
CA ASP A 75 13.06 4.22 13.70
C ASP A 75 12.53 3.14 12.74
N LYS A 76 13.07 3.15 11.53
CA LYS A 76 12.70 2.21 10.46
C LYS A 76 13.42 0.87 10.56
N LYS A 77 14.46 0.79 11.38
CA LYS A 77 15.33 -0.39 11.47
C LYS A 77 14.95 -1.32 12.63
N THR A 78 14.19 -0.80 13.58
CA THR A 78 13.73 -1.54 14.76
C THR A 78 12.23 -1.79 14.69
N THR A 79 11.75 -2.75 15.46
CA THR A 79 10.32 -2.93 15.72
C THR A 79 9.76 -1.70 16.42
N ASN A 80 8.55 -1.30 16.06
CA ASN A 80 7.89 -0.17 16.71
C ASN A 80 6.84 -0.70 17.70
N ARG A 81 6.84 -0.14 18.89
CA ARG A 81 5.88 -0.47 19.96
C ARG A 81 4.77 0.56 19.98
N LEU A 82 3.54 0.12 19.83
CA LEU A 82 2.35 0.93 19.96
C LEU A 82 1.70 0.64 21.32
N VAL A 83 1.61 1.65 22.16
CA VAL A 83 1.09 1.54 23.51
C VAL A 83 -0.08 2.49 23.70
N CYS A 84 -1.15 2.00 24.34
CA CYS A 84 -2.24 2.82 24.84
C CYS A 84 -2.30 2.71 26.37
N ASP A 85 -2.18 3.83 27.04
CA ASP A 85 -2.34 3.96 28.49
C ASP A 85 -3.27 5.15 28.79
N GLN A 86 -4.35 4.91 29.53
CA GLN A 86 -5.36 5.92 29.90
C GLN A 86 -5.80 6.80 28.69
N ASP A 87 -6.13 6.16 27.57
CA ASP A 87 -6.51 6.79 26.30
C ASP A 87 -5.42 7.65 25.63
N GLN A 88 -4.19 7.60 26.14
CA GLN A 88 -3.04 8.23 25.51
C GLN A 88 -2.26 7.25 24.67
N TRP A 89 -2.15 7.56 23.37
CA TRP A 89 -1.41 6.75 22.42
C TRP A 89 0.05 7.19 22.32
N ARG A 90 0.91 6.19 22.30
CA ARG A 90 2.34 6.37 22.11
C ARG A 90 2.88 5.33 21.12
N ALA A 91 3.66 5.80 20.16
CA ALA A 91 4.45 4.95 19.25
C ALA A 91 5.93 5.12 19.64
N ASP A 92 6.56 4.07 20.15
CA ASP A 92 7.87 4.12 20.82
C ASP A 92 7.90 5.21 21.91
N ASN A 93 8.66 6.28 21.69
CA ASN A 93 8.78 7.41 22.61
C ASN A 93 7.95 8.63 22.18
N ILE A 94 7.07 8.50 21.19
CA ILE A 94 6.33 9.62 20.60
C ILE A 94 4.86 9.52 21.00
N ASN A 95 4.39 10.45 21.82
CA ASN A 95 2.97 10.61 22.10
C ASN A 95 2.27 11.21 20.89
N PHE A 96 1.06 10.72 20.58
CA PHE A 96 0.28 11.23 19.48
C PHE A 96 -1.22 11.05 19.72
N ALA A 97 -2.01 11.87 19.04
CA ALA A 97 -3.44 11.63 18.88
C ALA A 97 -3.67 10.89 17.56
N PRO A 98 -4.41 9.76 17.54
CA PRO A 98 -4.84 9.13 16.32
C PRO A 98 -5.61 10.10 15.44
N ILE A 99 -5.51 9.94 14.13
CA ILE A 99 -6.36 10.73 13.22
C ILE A 99 -7.81 10.32 13.46
N ASP A 100 -8.64 11.28 13.83
CA ASP A 100 -10.07 11.11 13.92
C ASP A 100 -10.68 10.99 12.51
N GLY A 101 -11.73 10.18 12.36
CA GLY A 101 -12.44 10.00 11.09
C GLY A 101 -12.61 8.54 10.70
N GLN A 102 -13.57 8.33 9.81
CA GLN A 102 -13.88 6.98 9.34
C GLN A 102 -12.95 6.58 8.19
N TYR A 103 -11.96 5.73 8.49
CA TYR A 103 -11.15 5.12 7.45
C TYR A 103 -12.01 4.27 6.50
N PRO A 104 -11.78 4.32 5.18
CA PRO A 104 -12.58 3.55 4.23
C PRO A 104 -12.62 2.06 4.53
N ASP A 105 -13.73 1.42 4.19
CA ASP A 105 -13.81 -0.03 4.20
C ASP A 105 -12.97 -0.60 3.04
N TYR A 106 -11.71 -0.86 3.36
CA TYR A 106 -10.72 -1.31 2.39
C TYR A 106 -11.01 -2.70 1.83
N MET A 107 -11.80 -3.52 2.54
CA MET A 107 -12.15 -4.86 2.06
C MET A 107 -13.04 -4.80 0.81
N ARG A 108 -13.83 -3.74 0.63
CA ARG A 108 -14.73 -3.59 -0.53
C ARG A 108 -14.01 -3.39 -1.85
N VAL A 109 -12.77 -2.93 -1.84
CA VAL A 109 -12.00 -2.69 -3.06
C VAL A 109 -11.16 -3.90 -3.48
N LEU A 110 -11.16 -4.95 -2.66
CA LEU A 110 -10.48 -6.20 -2.98
C LEU A 110 -11.24 -6.91 -4.12
N PRO A 111 -10.59 -7.23 -5.25
CA PRO A 111 -11.24 -7.95 -6.32
C PRO A 111 -11.53 -9.39 -5.90
N ALA A 112 -12.76 -9.84 -6.11
CA ALA A 112 -13.14 -11.23 -5.83
C ALA A 112 -12.49 -12.22 -6.81
N LYS A 113 -12.18 -11.77 -8.04
CA LYS A 113 -11.51 -12.52 -9.09
C LYS A 113 -10.60 -11.61 -9.88
N ILE A 114 -9.55 -12.18 -10.46
CA ILE A 114 -8.64 -11.50 -11.38
C ILE A 114 -8.95 -12.00 -12.80
N SER A 115 -9.29 -11.08 -13.71
CA SER A 115 -9.65 -11.42 -15.09
C SER A 115 -8.44 -11.71 -15.98
N GLY A 116 -7.28 -11.14 -15.65
CA GLY A 116 -6.10 -11.15 -16.53
C GLY A 116 -6.17 -10.14 -17.68
N GLU A 117 -7.29 -9.43 -17.83
CA GLU A 117 -7.46 -8.42 -18.88
C GLU A 117 -6.45 -7.28 -18.66
N VAL A 118 -5.70 -6.96 -19.72
CA VAL A 118 -4.62 -5.97 -19.68
C VAL A 118 -5.16 -4.58 -19.38
N ALA A 119 -4.46 -3.85 -18.51
CA ALA A 119 -4.76 -2.48 -18.14
C ALA A 119 -3.51 -1.61 -18.16
N GLN A 120 -3.70 -0.31 -18.27
CA GLN A 120 -2.63 0.69 -18.16
C GLN A 120 -2.57 1.23 -16.73
N PHE A 121 -1.36 1.47 -16.25
CA PHE A 121 -1.14 1.98 -14.90
C PHE A 121 -0.22 3.20 -14.91
N ASN A 122 -0.42 4.10 -13.96
CA ASN A 122 0.49 5.21 -13.75
C ASN A 122 1.86 4.67 -13.27
N PRO A 123 2.96 4.97 -13.98
CA PRO A 123 4.31 4.54 -13.58
C PRO A 123 4.70 4.97 -12.16
N ASP A 124 4.22 6.13 -11.70
CA ASP A 124 4.48 6.61 -10.34
C ASP A 124 3.87 5.68 -9.28
N PHE A 125 2.72 5.05 -9.57
CA PHE A 125 2.11 4.09 -8.66
C PHE A 125 2.96 2.83 -8.57
N ILE A 126 3.47 2.34 -9.71
CA ILE A 126 4.39 1.20 -9.76
C ILE A 126 5.66 1.51 -8.95
N ALA A 127 6.23 2.71 -9.13
CA ALA A 127 7.40 3.16 -8.39
C ALA A 127 7.17 3.22 -6.87
N ARG A 128 5.95 3.56 -6.43
CA ARG A 128 5.59 3.54 -4.99
C ARG A 128 5.62 2.12 -4.42
N PHE A 129 5.11 1.12 -5.14
CA PHE A 129 5.21 -0.29 -4.73
C PHE A 129 6.65 -0.79 -4.74
N ALA A 130 7.48 -0.34 -5.68
CA ALA A 130 8.91 -0.66 -5.66
C ALA A 130 9.61 -0.11 -4.40
N LYS A 131 9.23 1.10 -3.94
CA LYS A 131 9.72 1.65 -2.66
C LYS A 131 9.26 0.82 -1.46
N VAL A 132 8.00 0.36 -1.45
CA VAL A 132 7.49 -0.54 -0.42
C VAL A 132 8.29 -1.84 -0.41
N ALA A 133 8.46 -2.47 -1.57
CA ALA A 133 9.23 -3.70 -1.72
C ALA A 133 10.65 -3.57 -1.14
N LYS A 134 11.35 -2.50 -1.53
CA LYS A 134 12.69 -2.20 -1.02
C LYS A 134 12.71 -1.99 0.50
N ALA A 135 11.75 -1.23 1.04
CA ALA A 135 11.65 -0.94 2.47
C ALA A 135 11.36 -2.21 3.30
N LEU A 136 10.63 -3.18 2.73
CA LEU A 136 10.35 -4.46 3.36
C LEU A 136 11.40 -5.54 3.09
N GLY A 137 12.54 -5.18 2.49
CA GLY A 137 13.68 -6.07 2.29
C GLY A 137 13.63 -6.97 1.06
N SER A 138 12.76 -6.68 0.08
CA SER A 138 12.76 -7.40 -1.20
C SER A 138 14.06 -7.15 -1.97
N LYS A 139 14.75 -8.23 -2.36
CA LYS A 139 16.02 -8.14 -3.09
C LYS A 139 15.88 -7.49 -4.46
N PHE A 140 14.76 -7.71 -5.14
CA PHE A 140 14.57 -7.25 -6.52
C PHE A 140 13.71 -5.99 -6.62
N ALA A 141 12.97 -5.65 -5.57
CA ALA A 141 12.07 -4.48 -5.53
C ALA A 141 11.17 -4.36 -6.78
N MET A 142 10.77 -5.48 -7.36
CA MET A 142 9.96 -5.55 -8.59
C MET A 142 8.51 -5.89 -8.26
N PRO A 143 7.60 -4.91 -8.36
CA PRO A 143 6.17 -5.18 -8.24
C PRO A 143 5.68 -6.02 -9.44
N VAL A 144 4.98 -7.11 -9.14
CA VAL A 144 4.29 -7.93 -10.14
C VAL A 144 2.81 -7.59 -10.10
N ILE A 145 2.26 -7.22 -11.24
CA ILE A 145 0.88 -6.75 -11.36
C ILE A 145 0.02 -7.85 -11.97
N SER A 146 -1.01 -8.28 -11.23
CA SER A 146 -2.06 -9.14 -11.74
C SER A 146 -3.16 -8.26 -12.32
N HIS A 147 -3.17 -8.10 -13.64
CA HIS A 147 -4.07 -7.23 -14.38
C HIS A 147 -5.54 -7.63 -14.21
N ASN A 148 -6.45 -6.66 -14.22
CA ASN A 148 -7.88 -6.88 -13.98
C ASN A 148 -8.77 -5.90 -14.76
N GLY A 149 -8.37 -5.54 -15.99
CA GLY A 149 -9.10 -4.63 -16.85
C GLY A 149 -9.33 -3.26 -16.20
N THR A 150 -10.59 -2.85 -16.11
CA THR A 150 -11.00 -1.56 -15.52
C THR A 150 -11.10 -1.60 -13.99
N SER A 151 -10.96 -2.77 -13.38
CA SER A 151 -11.04 -2.97 -11.94
C SER A 151 -9.64 -2.89 -11.28
N GLY A 152 -9.60 -2.78 -9.96
CA GLY A 152 -8.34 -2.76 -9.21
C GLY A 152 -7.51 -4.02 -9.47
N ALA A 153 -6.23 -3.83 -9.84
CA ALA A 153 -5.27 -4.90 -10.02
C ALA A 153 -4.60 -5.24 -8.69
N LEU A 154 -4.27 -6.52 -8.50
CA LEU A 154 -3.45 -6.94 -7.35
C LEU A 154 -1.97 -6.70 -7.66
N VAL A 155 -1.23 -6.26 -6.65
CA VAL A 155 0.21 -6.03 -6.73
C VAL A 155 0.92 -6.90 -5.70
N ASN A 156 1.79 -7.79 -6.18
CA ASN A 156 2.72 -8.55 -5.37
C ASN A 156 4.10 -7.89 -5.44
N ILE A 157 4.77 -7.75 -4.31
CA ILE A 157 6.10 -7.13 -4.20
C ILE A 157 7.24 -8.14 -4.05
N GLY A 158 6.96 -9.42 -4.35
CA GLY A 158 7.97 -10.48 -4.32
C GLY A 158 8.39 -10.96 -2.93
N MET A 159 7.95 -10.33 -1.89
CA MET A 159 8.11 -10.67 -0.45
C MET A 159 7.31 -9.69 0.40
N PRO A 160 6.91 -10.06 1.58
CA PRO A 160 6.56 -11.36 2.11
C PRO A 160 5.11 -11.75 1.76
N LEU A 161 4.73 -13.00 2.01
CA LEU A 161 3.38 -13.53 1.74
C LEU A 161 2.23 -12.79 2.45
N ASN A 162 2.57 -11.93 3.40
CA ASN A 162 1.64 -11.15 4.23
C ASN A 162 1.45 -9.69 3.76
N PHE A 163 1.87 -9.35 2.53
CA PHE A 163 1.57 -8.07 1.89
C PHE A 163 0.75 -8.27 0.62
N VAL A 164 -0.28 -7.44 0.46
CA VAL A 164 -1.07 -7.32 -0.77
C VAL A 164 -1.17 -5.85 -1.14
N GLY A 165 -0.85 -5.53 -2.38
CA GLY A 165 -1.09 -4.23 -2.97
C GLY A 165 -2.31 -4.24 -3.88
N ILE A 166 -2.99 -3.09 -3.99
CA ILE A 166 -4.04 -2.84 -4.97
C ILE A 166 -3.70 -1.55 -5.69
N MET A 167 -3.86 -1.57 -7.01
CA MET A 167 -3.59 -0.41 -7.86
C MET A 167 -4.73 -0.20 -8.85
N MET A 168 -5.31 1.00 -8.85
CA MET A 168 -6.35 1.35 -9.80
C MET A 168 -5.75 1.61 -11.17
N PRO A 169 -6.37 1.07 -12.27
CA PRO A 169 -5.91 1.32 -13.62
C PRO A 169 -6.18 2.76 -14.05
N MET A 170 -5.42 3.21 -15.03
CA MET A 170 -5.68 4.45 -15.76
C MET A 170 -6.71 4.19 -16.86
N ARG A 171 -7.64 5.14 -17.01
CA ARG A 171 -8.44 5.21 -18.24
C ARG A 171 -7.62 5.98 -19.28
N THR A 172 -7.36 5.36 -20.43
CA THR A 172 -6.65 5.98 -21.53
C THR A 172 -7.27 5.59 -22.84
N ASP A 173 -7.61 6.58 -23.65
CA ASP A 173 -8.18 6.40 -24.98
C ASP A 173 -7.11 6.59 -26.07
N SER A 174 -5.86 6.82 -25.70
CA SER A 174 -4.78 7.23 -26.61
C SER A 174 -3.70 6.16 -26.81
N ALA A 175 -4.07 4.88 -26.72
CA ALA A 175 -3.15 3.81 -27.08
C ALA A 175 -2.82 3.86 -28.58
N MET A 176 -1.52 3.81 -28.90
CA MET A 176 -1.09 3.68 -30.31
C MET A 176 -1.49 2.31 -30.84
N THR A 177 -2.27 2.28 -31.91
CA THR A 177 -2.74 1.06 -32.57
C THR A 177 -1.87 0.62 -33.74
N SER A 178 -0.94 1.48 -34.18
CA SER A 178 0.00 1.19 -35.26
C SER A 178 1.29 1.97 -35.09
N VAL A 179 2.36 1.47 -35.73
CA VAL A 179 3.63 2.21 -35.84
C VAL A 179 3.43 3.44 -36.74
N PRO A 180 3.91 4.64 -36.33
CA PRO A 180 3.83 5.83 -37.17
C PRO A 180 4.48 5.63 -38.53
N VAL A 181 3.92 6.27 -39.56
CA VAL A 181 4.40 6.14 -40.95
C VAL A 181 5.87 6.48 -41.09
N TRP A 182 6.35 7.50 -40.37
CA TRP A 182 7.75 7.94 -40.42
C TRP A 182 8.74 6.95 -39.80
N LEU A 183 8.26 5.95 -39.05
CA LEU A 183 9.08 4.91 -38.39
C LEU A 183 8.91 3.53 -39.08
N LYS A 184 8.09 3.43 -40.13
CA LYS A 184 7.97 2.17 -40.85
C LYS A 184 9.31 1.84 -41.51
N PRO A 185 9.91 0.66 -41.23
CA PRO A 185 11.07 0.22 -42.01
C PRO A 185 10.72 0.23 -43.46
N ALA A 186 11.62 0.70 -44.32
CA ALA A 186 11.47 0.54 -45.75
C ALA A 186 11.32 -0.98 -46.00
N ILE A 187 10.12 -1.41 -46.36
CA ILE A 187 9.94 -2.78 -46.84
C ILE A 187 10.82 -2.89 -48.07
N ALA A 188 11.84 -3.71 -48.01
CA ALA A 188 12.63 -4.02 -49.18
C ALA A 188 11.66 -4.56 -50.21
N GLU A 189 11.39 -3.78 -51.23
CA GLU A 189 10.80 -4.27 -52.49
C GLU A 189 11.80 -5.21 -53.11
N ASN A 190 11.79 -6.48 -52.68
CA ASN A 190 12.52 -7.54 -53.32
C ASN A 190 11.70 -8.81 -53.21
N ALA A 191 10.90 -9.07 -54.22
CA ALA A 191 10.78 -10.34 -54.94
C ALA A 191 9.69 -10.23 -55.99
#